data_e9b1e093be76c8047f01d91389ec1ea8
#
_entry.id   e9b1e093be76c8047f01d91389ec1ea8
#
_cell.length_a   1.000
_cell.length_b   1.000
_cell.length_c   1.000
_cell.angle_alpha   90.00
_cell.angle_beta   90.00
_cell.angle_gamma   90.00
#
_symmetry.space_group_name_H-M   'P 1'
#
loop_
_entity.id
_entity.type
_entity.pdbx_description
1 polymer ?
#
loop_
_entity_poly.entity_id
_entity_poly.type
_entity_poly.pdbx_seq_one_letter_code
_entity_poly.pdbx_strand_id
1 'polypeptide(L)'
;LCGIAPAGDFPELRFFREWLDRGFAGEMKYLNRTADRRSDVRRVLPSAKTVIALGTVYNVDRPYSTEREDPDHAHVSRYAWGMDYHTVVGKRTEHLLSWMREKTPDSFEAKAYVDTGPVQERVYAQHAGLGWIGKNSCLINEDLGSWMFLSEIICSLELDIDEPATDQCGSCNLCLEACPTGAIVEPWVVDSTRCVSYLTIELPKVIPEASRPDVGSHVYGCDICQDVCPW
;
A
#
# COMPACT_ATOMS: atom_id res chain seq x y z
N LEU A 1 -14.16 0.61 1.96
CA LEU A 1 -13.88 1.62 2.99
C LEU A 1 -13.74 3.00 2.35
N CYS A 2 -14.05 4.03 3.12
CA CYS A 2 -13.85 5.43 2.74
C CYS A 2 -13.58 6.22 4.01
N GLY A 3 -12.63 7.14 3.95
CA GLY A 3 -12.36 8.08 5.03
C GLY A 3 -11.62 9.31 4.51
N ILE A 4 -11.55 10.35 5.31
CA ILE A 4 -11.07 11.67 4.92
C ILE A 4 -9.94 12.11 5.84
N ALA A 5 -8.76 12.34 5.27
CA ALA A 5 -7.62 12.93 5.96
C ALA A 5 -7.39 14.39 5.52
N PRO A 6 -6.79 15.24 6.36
CA PRO A 6 -6.34 16.54 5.91
C PRO A 6 -5.19 16.43 4.91
N ALA A 7 -5.08 17.35 3.97
CA ALA A 7 -3.91 17.51 3.11
C ALA A 7 -2.75 18.14 3.92
N GLY A 8 -2.21 17.37 4.87
CA GLY A 8 -1.24 17.82 5.85
C GLY A 8 0.16 17.21 5.69
N ASP A 9 1.09 17.74 6.49
CA ASP A 9 2.42 17.18 6.69
C ASP A 9 2.37 16.23 7.90
N PHE A 10 2.50 14.93 7.66
CA PHE A 10 2.51 13.91 8.70
C PHE A 10 3.96 13.43 8.97
N PRO A 11 4.31 13.10 10.22
CA PRO A 11 5.65 12.61 10.57
C PRO A 11 6.08 11.41 9.71
N GLU A 12 5.17 10.50 9.42
CA GLU A 12 5.39 9.27 8.64
C GLU A 12 5.87 9.57 7.21
N LEU A 13 5.42 10.68 6.61
CA LEU A 13 5.82 11.07 5.25
C LEU A 13 7.33 11.30 5.12
N ARG A 14 7.99 11.71 6.21
CA ARG A 14 9.43 12.01 6.24
C ARG A 14 10.28 10.75 6.21
N PHE A 15 9.76 9.64 6.71
CA PHE A 15 10.43 8.34 6.74
C PHE A 15 10.79 7.82 5.35
N PHE A 16 10.02 8.19 4.35
CA PHE A 16 10.25 7.76 2.97
C PHE A 16 11.62 8.22 2.42
N ARG A 17 12.08 9.41 2.79
CA ARG A 17 13.39 9.91 2.35
C ARG A 17 14.52 9.10 3.00
N GLU A 18 14.44 8.86 4.30
CA GLU A 18 15.42 8.03 5.01
C GLU A 18 15.47 6.61 4.42
N TRP A 19 14.30 6.01 4.13
CA TRP A 19 14.21 4.71 3.49
C TRP A 19 14.89 4.67 2.11
N LEU A 20 14.74 5.71 1.30
CA LEU A 20 15.45 5.87 0.03
C LEU A 20 16.96 5.99 0.22
N ASP A 21 17.40 6.78 1.20
CA ASP A 21 18.82 7.02 1.49
C ASP A 21 19.51 5.75 2.01
N ARG A 22 18.76 4.84 2.66
CA ARG A 22 19.20 3.48 3.03
C ARG A 22 19.34 2.53 1.82
N GLY A 23 18.94 2.94 0.63
CA GLY A 23 19.01 2.13 -0.58
C GLY A 23 17.92 1.06 -0.71
N PHE A 24 16.93 1.07 0.15
CA PHE A 24 15.90 0.04 0.24
C PHE A 24 14.92 0.00 -0.95
N ALA A 25 14.92 1.05 -1.79
CA ALA A 25 14.14 1.07 -3.02
C ALA A 25 14.71 0.18 -4.13
N GLY A 26 15.97 -0.22 -4.06
CA GLY A 26 16.59 -1.01 -5.10
C GLY A 26 16.53 -0.33 -6.48
N GLU A 27 16.06 -1.06 -7.49
CA GLU A 27 15.94 -0.57 -8.87
C GLU A 27 14.66 0.27 -9.14
N MET A 28 13.80 0.48 -8.14
CA MET A 28 12.57 1.29 -8.28
C MET A 28 12.89 2.80 -8.38
N LYS A 29 13.62 3.20 -9.42
CA LYS A 29 14.09 4.58 -9.64
C LYS A 29 12.96 5.62 -9.71
N TYR A 30 11.74 5.18 -10.03
CA TYR A 30 10.57 6.06 -10.04
C TYR A 30 10.24 6.61 -8.65
N LEU A 31 10.55 5.89 -7.58
CA LEU A 31 10.37 6.34 -6.21
C LEU A 31 11.29 7.53 -5.89
N ASN A 32 12.58 7.45 -6.29
CA ASN A 32 13.51 8.56 -6.15
C ASN A 32 13.06 9.79 -6.96
N ARG A 33 12.60 9.59 -8.21
CA ARG A 33 12.15 10.68 -9.07
C ARG A 33 10.91 11.40 -8.55
N THR A 34 10.09 10.71 -7.77
CA THR A 34 8.83 11.25 -7.22
C THR A 34 8.91 11.58 -5.74
N ALA A 35 10.06 11.41 -5.09
CA ALA A 35 10.24 11.53 -3.64
C ALA A 35 9.76 12.88 -3.10
N ASP A 36 10.06 13.96 -3.80
CA ASP A 36 9.65 15.30 -3.41
C ASP A 36 8.11 15.46 -3.40
N ARG A 37 7.42 14.94 -4.42
CA ARG A 37 5.95 14.96 -4.47
C ARG A 37 5.30 14.05 -3.44
N ARG A 38 5.96 12.91 -3.12
CA ARG A 38 5.48 11.97 -2.09
C ARG A 38 5.61 12.50 -0.67
N SER A 39 6.40 13.55 -0.45
CA SER A 39 6.55 14.14 0.89
C SER A 39 5.36 15.01 1.33
N ASP A 40 4.51 15.44 0.39
CA ASP A 40 3.35 16.28 0.68
C ASP A 40 2.40 16.31 -0.53
N VAL A 41 1.14 15.93 -0.36
CA VAL A 41 0.15 15.94 -1.45
C VAL A 41 -0.10 17.34 -2.03
N ARG A 42 0.21 18.40 -1.29
CA ARG A 42 0.13 19.80 -1.80
C ARG A 42 1.18 20.07 -2.87
N ARG A 43 2.22 19.25 -3.01
CA ARG A 43 3.15 19.28 -4.14
C ARG A 43 2.60 18.57 -5.39
N VAL A 44 1.55 17.77 -5.21
CA VAL A 44 0.79 17.14 -6.29
C VAL A 44 -0.35 18.04 -6.74
N LEU A 45 -1.11 18.59 -5.79
CA LEU A 45 -2.20 19.54 -5.99
C LEU A 45 -2.04 20.69 -4.99
N PRO A 46 -1.53 21.87 -5.40
CA PRO A 46 -1.25 22.99 -4.48
C PRO A 46 -2.47 23.50 -3.71
N SER A 47 -3.65 23.38 -4.29
CA SER A 47 -4.92 23.76 -3.68
C SER A 47 -5.52 22.70 -2.76
N ALA A 48 -4.85 21.53 -2.58
CA ALA A 48 -5.37 20.44 -1.77
C ALA A 48 -5.66 20.86 -0.33
N LYS A 49 -6.83 20.51 0.16
CA LYS A 49 -7.26 20.67 1.56
C LYS A 49 -7.53 19.33 2.22
N THR A 50 -8.06 18.36 1.46
CA THR A 50 -8.36 17.02 1.96
C THR A 50 -7.93 15.93 0.98
N VAL A 51 -7.72 14.74 1.54
CA VAL A 51 -7.49 13.48 0.81
C VAL A 51 -8.59 12.51 1.21
N ILE A 52 -9.40 12.10 0.26
CA ILE A 52 -10.38 11.03 0.44
C ILE A 52 -9.64 9.73 0.16
N ALA A 53 -9.39 8.93 1.19
CA ALA A 53 -8.77 7.61 1.08
C ALA A 53 -9.86 6.54 0.92
N LEU A 54 -9.64 5.62 0.01
CA LEU A 54 -10.57 4.55 -0.34
C LEU A 54 -9.88 3.20 -0.22
N GLY A 55 -10.56 2.22 0.36
CA GLY A 55 -10.10 0.83 0.46
C GLY A 55 -11.07 -0.10 -0.26
N THR A 56 -10.57 -0.86 -1.25
CA THR A 56 -11.35 -1.90 -1.95
C THR A 56 -10.80 -3.27 -1.59
N VAL A 57 -11.57 -4.06 -0.86
CA VAL A 57 -11.18 -5.41 -0.44
C VAL A 57 -11.08 -6.34 -1.64
N TYR A 58 -10.01 -7.15 -1.69
CA TYR A 58 -9.77 -8.15 -2.73
C TYR A 58 -9.66 -9.59 -2.19
N ASN A 59 -9.75 -9.76 -0.86
CA ASN A 59 -9.66 -11.10 -0.29
C ASN A 59 -10.80 -12.01 -0.78
N VAL A 60 -10.50 -13.30 -0.90
CA VAL A 60 -11.42 -14.35 -1.33
C VAL A 60 -11.28 -15.56 -0.42
N ASP A 61 -12.35 -16.34 -0.28
CA ASP A 61 -12.38 -17.58 0.49
C ASP A 61 -11.57 -18.69 -0.25
N ARG A 62 -10.27 -18.67 -0.06
CA ARG A 62 -9.30 -19.64 -0.59
C ARG A 62 -8.16 -19.79 0.43
N PRO A 63 -7.51 -20.96 0.51
CA PRO A 63 -6.38 -21.20 1.40
C PRO A 63 -5.27 -20.16 1.23
N TYR A 64 -4.62 -19.78 2.31
CA TYR A 64 -3.45 -18.91 2.28
C TYR A 64 -2.23 -19.60 1.68
N SER A 65 -1.25 -18.83 1.22
CA SER A 65 -0.03 -19.39 0.63
C SER A 65 0.74 -20.23 1.65
N THR A 66 0.67 -19.83 2.92
CA THR A 66 1.29 -20.51 4.06
C THR A 66 0.57 -21.82 4.49
N GLU A 67 -0.63 -22.08 3.97
CA GLU A 67 -1.40 -23.30 4.25
C GLU A 67 -1.19 -24.41 3.20
N ARG A 68 -0.44 -24.12 2.13
CA ARG A 68 -0.21 -25.05 1.02
C ARG A 68 1.27 -25.41 0.90
N GLU A 69 1.58 -26.66 1.16
CA GLU A 69 2.87 -27.27 0.88
C GLU A 69 2.76 -28.19 -0.35
N ASP A 70 2.59 -27.62 -1.53
CA ASP A 70 2.55 -28.36 -2.78
C ASP A 70 3.71 -27.90 -3.67
N PRO A 71 4.78 -28.72 -3.81
CA PRO A 71 5.95 -28.36 -4.60
C PRO A 71 5.68 -28.26 -6.10
N ASP A 72 4.56 -28.81 -6.57
CA ASP A 72 4.17 -28.78 -7.98
C ASP A 72 3.32 -27.54 -8.34
N HIS A 73 2.99 -26.70 -7.35
CA HIS A 73 2.20 -25.49 -7.56
C HIS A 73 3.00 -24.23 -7.25
N ALA A 74 2.90 -23.26 -8.17
CA ALA A 74 3.46 -21.94 -7.99
C ALA A 74 2.47 -21.00 -7.27
N HIS A 75 2.99 -20.08 -6.45
CA HIS A 75 2.20 -19.07 -5.76
C HIS A 75 2.20 -17.75 -6.53
N VAL A 76 1.01 -17.23 -6.77
CA VAL A 76 0.76 -15.87 -7.26
C VAL A 76 0.05 -15.12 -6.13
N SER A 77 0.52 -13.93 -5.79
CA SER A 77 -0.12 -13.09 -4.77
C SER A 77 -1.58 -12.80 -5.10
N ARG A 78 -2.46 -12.82 -4.09
CA ARG A 78 -3.92 -12.69 -4.24
C ARG A 78 -4.35 -11.44 -4.97
N TYR A 79 -3.65 -10.35 -4.79
CA TYR A 79 -4.00 -9.10 -5.47
C TYR A 79 -3.99 -9.21 -6.99
N ALA A 80 -3.25 -10.19 -7.53
CA ALA A 80 -3.10 -10.42 -8.97
C ALA A 80 -4.04 -11.50 -9.54
N TRP A 81 -4.97 -12.07 -8.74
CA TRP A 81 -5.83 -13.17 -9.19
C TRP A 81 -7.01 -12.75 -10.09
N GLY A 82 -7.25 -11.47 -10.21
CA GLY A 82 -8.39 -10.96 -10.98
C GLY A 82 -7.97 -10.13 -12.19
N MET A 83 -8.88 -9.26 -12.57
CA MET A 83 -8.58 -8.21 -13.54
C MET A 83 -7.61 -7.19 -12.92
N ASP A 84 -6.84 -6.51 -13.76
CA ASP A 84 -5.97 -5.43 -13.34
C ASP A 84 -6.72 -4.41 -12.48
N TYR A 85 -6.33 -4.33 -11.20
CA TYR A 85 -6.97 -3.46 -10.21
C TYR A 85 -6.84 -1.98 -10.54
N HIS A 86 -5.78 -1.55 -11.25
CA HIS A 86 -5.66 -0.17 -11.71
C HIS A 86 -6.85 0.21 -12.57
N THR A 87 -7.30 -0.71 -13.43
CA THR A 87 -8.48 -0.49 -14.27
C THR A 87 -9.79 -0.54 -13.46
N VAL A 88 -9.93 -1.53 -12.57
CA VAL A 88 -11.20 -1.75 -11.84
C VAL A 88 -11.40 -0.68 -10.78
N VAL A 89 -10.41 -0.48 -9.91
CA VAL A 89 -10.47 0.50 -8.82
C VAL A 89 -10.42 1.91 -9.39
N GLY A 90 -9.58 2.16 -10.41
CA GLY A 90 -9.50 3.46 -11.07
C GLY A 90 -10.85 3.92 -11.63
N LYS A 91 -11.60 3.04 -12.33
CA LYS A 91 -12.94 3.36 -12.80
C LYS A 91 -13.92 3.71 -11.67
N ARG A 92 -13.84 3.01 -10.54
CA ARG A 92 -14.68 3.29 -9.36
C ARG A 92 -14.35 4.65 -8.75
N THR A 93 -13.05 4.95 -8.60
CA THR A 93 -12.56 6.21 -8.06
C THR A 93 -12.96 7.39 -8.95
N GLU A 94 -12.80 7.26 -10.27
CA GLU A 94 -13.24 8.26 -11.25
C GLU A 94 -14.76 8.45 -11.28
N HIS A 95 -15.53 7.37 -11.10
CA HIS A 95 -16.99 7.46 -10.99
C HIS A 95 -17.39 8.25 -9.75
N LEU A 96 -16.76 7.99 -8.59
CA LEU A 96 -16.99 8.76 -7.36
C LEU A 96 -16.64 10.23 -7.58
N LEU A 97 -15.50 10.54 -8.18
CA LEU A 97 -15.08 11.91 -8.45
C LEU A 97 -16.06 12.62 -9.39
N SER A 98 -16.57 11.93 -10.41
CA SER A 98 -17.59 12.47 -11.32
C SER A 98 -18.88 12.80 -10.58
N TRP A 99 -19.33 11.87 -9.72
CA TRP A 99 -20.51 12.09 -8.86
C TRP A 99 -20.31 13.26 -7.91
N MET A 100 -19.15 13.41 -7.29
CA MET A 100 -18.82 14.55 -6.45
C MET A 100 -18.94 15.88 -7.21
N ARG A 101 -18.41 15.93 -8.45
CA ARG A 101 -18.51 17.12 -9.30
C ARG A 101 -19.95 17.51 -9.67
N GLU A 102 -20.81 16.50 -9.83
CA GLU A 102 -22.25 16.74 -10.11
C GLU A 102 -23.01 17.24 -8.88
N LYS A 103 -22.61 16.82 -7.68
CA LYS A 103 -23.33 17.11 -6.43
C LYS A 103 -22.80 18.34 -5.70
N THR A 104 -21.59 18.77 -5.99
CA THR A 104 -20.99 19.94 -5.36
C THR A 104 -21.36 21.21 -6.16
N PRO A 105 -22.00 22.21 -5.52
CA PRO A 105 -22.45 23.42 -6.23
C PRO A 105 -21.31 24.23 -6.84
N ASP A 106 -20.18 24.29 -6.14
CA ASP A 106 -18.99 25.03 -6.56
C ASP A 106 -17.99 24.13 -7.26
N SER A 107 -17.27 24.67 -8.23
CA SER A 107 -16.16 23.95 -8.87
C SER A 107 -15.01 23.75 -7.90
N PHE A 108 -14.39 22.59 -7.93
CA PHE A 108 -13.20 22.24 -7.14
C PHE A 108 -12.15 21.52 -7.99
N GLU A 109 -10.90 21.66 -7.57
CA GLU A 109 -9.79 20.93 -8.17
C GLU A 109 -9.63 19.56 -7.47
N ALA A 110 -9.36 18.52 -8.26
CA ALA A 110 -9.09 17.19 -7.73
C ALA A 110 -8.20 16.36 -8.65
N LYS A 111 -7.44 15.45 -8.04
CA LYS A 111 -6.68 14.39 -8.71
C LYS A 111 -6.96 13.06 -8.03
N ALA A 112 -7.25 12.05 -8.84
CA ALA A 112 -7.49 10.69 -8.38
C ALA A 112 -6.31 9.79 -8.76
N TYR A 113 -5.92 8.88 -7.87
CA TYR A 113 -4.87 7.92 -8.10
C TYR A 113 -5.23 6.54 -7.55
N VAL A 114 -4.61 5.54 -8.15
CA VAL A 114 -4.58 4.15 -7.67
C VAL A 114 -3.14 3.67 -7.84
N ASP A 115 -2.41 3.45 -6.74
CA ASP A 115 -1.04 2.93 -6.70
C ASP A 115 0.01 3.79 -7.45
N THR A 116 -0.23 4.12 -8.70
CA THR A 116 0.75 4.80 -9.58
C THR A 116 0.94 6.29 -9.29
N GLY A 117 0.17 6.85 -8.35
CA GLY A 117 0.28 8.25 -7.93
C GLY A 117 1.56 8.56 -7.13
N PRO A 118 2.05 9.80 -7.16
CA PRO A 118 3.17 10.21 -6.33
C PRO A 118 2.72 10.56 -4.90
N VAL A 119 2.03 9.62 -4.25
CA VAL A 119 1.42 9.74 -2.92
C VAL A 119 1.91 8.61 -2.04
N GLN A 120 1.95 8.81 -0.75
CA GLN A 120 2.11 7.75 0.25
C GLN A 120 0.72 7.34 0.76
N GLU A 121 0.00 6.55 -0.03
CA GLU A 121 -1.42 6.20 0.15
C GLU A 121 -1.71 5.66 1.55
N ARG A 122 -0.87 4.76 2.08
CA ARG A 122 -1.04 4.15 3.40
C ARG A 122 -1.03 5.17 4.54
N VAL A 123 -0.22 6.23 4.42
CA VAL A 123 -0.16 7.29 5.42
C VAL A 123 -1.49 8.04 5.45
N TYR A 124 -1.98 8.49 4.30
CA TYR A 124 -3.27 9.17 4.23
C TYR A 124 -4.43 8.26 4.62
N ALA A 125 -4.39 6.97 4.26
CA ALA A 125 -5.41 6.00 4.66
C ALA A 125 -5.44 5.76 6.19
N GLN A 126 -4.28 5.76 6.87
CA GLN A 126 -4.21 5.72 8.33
C GLN A 126 -4.82 6.96 8.96
N HIS A 127 -4.46 8.14 8.46
CA HIS A 127 -4.99 9.42 8.95
C HIS A 127 -6.45 9.67 8.56
N ALA A 128 -6.99 8.90 7.62
CA ALA A 128 -8.40 8.84 7.26
C ALA A 128 -9.18 7.74 8.01
N GLY A 129 -8.57 7.07 8.99
CA GLY A 129 -9.24 6.08 9.82
C GLY A 129 -9.50 4.72 9.15
N LEU A 130 -8.94 4.44 7.97
CA LEU A 130 -9.19 3.17 7.29
C LEU A 130 -8.52 1.97 7.98
N GLY A 131 -7.48 2.20 8.74
CA GLY A 131 -6.69 1.21 9.46
C GLY A 131 -5.33 1.78 9.84
N TRP A 132 -4.48 1.00 10.48
CA TRP A 132 -3.12 1.39 10.87
C TRP A 132 -2.07 0.78 9.94
N ILE A 133 -0.90 1.39 9.86
CA ILE A 133 0.25 0.80 9.17
C ILE A 133 0.86 -0.25 10.09
N GLY A 134 0.75 -1.53 9.70
CA GLY A 134 1.30 -2.65 10.44
C GLY A 134 2.82 -2.76 10.35
N LYS A 135 3.43 -3.60 11.21
CA LYS A 135 4.88 -3.87 11.19
C LYS A 135 5.38 -4.43 9.87
N ASN A 136 4.49 -5.05 9.06
CA ASN A 136 4.76 -5.49 7.69
C ASN A 136 4.64 -4.37 6.64
N SER A 137 4.43 -3.14 7.06
CA SER A 137 4.18 -1.95 6.22
C SER A 137 2.88 -1.99 5.38
N CYS A 138 2.00 -2.97 5.58
CA CYS A 138 0.65 -2.94 4.99
C CYS A 138 -0.28 -2.07 5.84
N LEU A 139 -1.32 -1.50 5.21
CA LEU A 139 -2.44 -0.95 5.96
C LEU A 139 -3.29 -2.12 6.46
N ILE A 140 -3.61 -2.13 7.74
CA ILE A 140 -4.42 -3.18 8.39
C ILE A 140 -5.69 -2.56 8.93
N ASN A 141 -6.83 -3.12 8.55
CA ASN A 141 -8.13 -2.77 9.12
C ASN A 141 -8.54 -3.85 10.14
N GLU A 142 -9.17 -3.46 11.24
CA GLU A 142 -9.53 -4.37 12.33
C GLU A 142 -10.47 -5.51 11.89
N ASP A 143 -11.40 -5.23 10.99
CA ASP A 143 -12.41 -6.18 10.52
C ASP A 143 -12.04 -6.92 9.23
N LEU A 144 -11.20 -6.30 8.39
CA LEU A 144 -10.96 -6.71 7.00
C LEU A 144 -9.51 -7.13 6.72
N GLY A 145 -8.63 -7.01 7.72
CA GLY A 145 -7.21 -7.28 7.57
C GLY A 145 -6.51 -6.31 6.62
N SER A 146 -5.47 -6.78 5.95
CA SER A 146 -4.67 -5.96 5.03
C SER A 146 -4.97 -6.20 3.54
N TRP A 147 -6.02 -6.98 3.24
CA TRP A 147 -6.36 -7.44 1.89
C TRP A 147 -7.17 -6.41 1.10
N MET A 148 -6.61 -5.21 0.92
CA MET A 148 -7.30 -4.11 0.24
C MET A 148 -6.38 -3.35 -0.71
N PHE A 149 -6.91 -2.98 -1.86
CA PHE A 149 -6.33 -1.95 -2.72
C PHE A 149 -6.67 -0.58 -2.16
N LEU A 150 -5.70 0.30 -2.17
CA LEU A 150 -5.88 1.70 -1.83
C LEU A 150 -6.08 2.53 -3.10
N SER A 151 -6.86 3.58 -2.97
CA SER A 151 -6.94 4.65 -3.94
C SER A 151 -7.29 5.95 -3.22
N GLU A 152 -6.99 7.09 -3.84
CA GLU A 152 -7.24 8.37 -3.22
C GLU A 152 -7.74 9.41 -4.21
N ILE A 153 -8.53 10.36 -3.67
CA ILE A 153 -8.91 11.60 -4.34
C ILE A 153 -8.35 12.76 -3.51
N ILE A 154 -7.32 13.42 -4.03
CA ILE A 154 -6.78 14.66 -3.46
C ILE A 154 -7.65 15.79 -3.98
N CYS A 155 -8.24 16.62 -3.12
CA CYS A 155 -9.11 17.69 -3.58
C CYS A 155 -8.99 19.00 -2.79
N SER A 156 -9.44 20.07 -3.41
CA SER A 156 -9.49 21.41 -2.81
C SER A 156 -10.75 21.66 -1.96
N LEU A 157 -11.63 20.69 -1.84
CA LEU A 157 -12.78 20.75 -0.93
C LEU A 157 -12.30 20.70 0.51
N GLU A 158 -12.97 21.43 1.38
CA GLU A 158 -12.83 21.34 2.84
C GLU A 158 -13.95 20.43 3.34
N LEU A 159 -13.57 19.21 3.72
CA LEU A 159 -14.46 18.18 4.18
C LEU A 159 -14.23 17.90 5.67
N ASP A 160 -15.22 17.36 6.36
CA ASP A 160 -15.06 16.89 7.73
C ASP A 160 -14.02 15.75 7.77
N ILE A 161 -13.06 15.86 8.67
CA ILE A 161 -11.92 14.95 8.80
C ILE A 161 -12.27 13.82 9.74
N ASP A 162 -11.92 12.60 9.35
CA ASP A 162 -12.04 11.42 10.20
C ASP A 162 -10.87 11.31 11.20
N GLU A 163 -11.08 10.57 12.29
CA GLU A 163 -10.04 10.32 13.29
C GLU A 163 -9.04 9.26 12.79
N PRO A 164 -7.74 9.46 13.02
CA PRO A 164 -6.72 8.48 12.63
C PRO A 164 -6.91 7.13 13.33
N ALA A 165 -6.65 6.05 12.62
CA ALA A 165 -6.64 4.71 13.21
C ALA A 165 -5.46 4.51 14.16
N THR A 166 -5.72 3.82 15.28
CA THR A 166 -4.71 3.51 16.29
C THR A 166 -4.00 2.20 15.97
N ASP A 167 -2.66 2.15 16.14
CA ASP A 167 -1.87 0.93 15.96
C ASP A 167 -2.28 -0.17 16.96
N GLN A 168 -2.54 -1.35 16.44
CA GLN A 168 -2.93 -2.54 17.21
C GLN A 168 -1.95 -3.71 17.07
N CYS A 169 -0.80 -3.51 16.43
CA CYS A 169 0.23 -4.55 16.32
C CYS A 169 0.79 -4.98 17.70
N GLY A 170 0.88 -4.06 18.65
CA GLY A 170 1.37 -4.33 20.00
C GLY A 170 2.71 -5.11 20.01
N SER A 171 2.77 -6.21 20.76
CA SER A 171 3.97 -7.07 20.87
C SER A 171 4.07 -8.13 19.75
N CYS A 172 3.08 -8.26 18.87
CA CYS A 172 3.09 -9.26 17.79
C CYS A 172 4.23 -9.03 16.79
N ASN A 173 4.94 -10.09 16.40
CA ASN A 173 6.04 -10.07 15.43
C ASN A 173 5.91 -11.18 14.37
N LEU A 174 4.75 -11.81 14.22
CA LEU A 174 4.55 -12.95 13.32
C LEU A 174 5.00 -12.66 11.87
N CYS A 175 4.71 -11.47 11.35
CA CYS A 175 5.11 -11.09 9.99
C CYS A 175 6.63 -10.94 9.82
N LEU A 176 7.36 -10.51 10.87
CA LEU A 176 8.82 -10.44 10.85
C LEU A 176 9.44 -11.83 10.86
N GLU A 177 8.91 -12.71 11.71
CA GLU A 177 9.40 -14.08 11.90
C GLU A 177 9.11 -14.96 10.68
N ALA A 178 7.95 -14.78 10.03
CA ALA A 178 7.54 -15.55 8.87
C ALA A 178 8.19 -15.11 7.56
N CYS A 179 8.82 -13.92 7.50
CA CYS A 179 9.42 -13.42 6.27
C CYS A 179 10.63 -14.28 5.85
N PRO A 180 10.57 -15.05 4.75
CA PRO A 180 11.60 -16.04 4.44
C PRO A 180 12.96 -15.40 4.11
N THR A 181 12.95 -14.19 3.60
CA THR A 181 14.15 -13.43 3.23
C THR A 181 14.59 -12.43 4.29
N GLY A 182 13.84 -12.29 5.40
CA GLY A 182 14.06 -11.27 6.42
C GLY A 182 13.99 -9.86 5.84
N ALA A 183 13.13 -9.61 4.88
CA ALA A 183 12.97 -8.31 4.25
C ALA A 183 12.37 -7.25 5.20
N ILE A 184 11.59 -7.65 6.21
CA ILE A 184 11.12 -6.76 7.26
C ILE A 184 12.26 -6.62 8.27
N VAL A 185 13.15 -5.65 8.04
CA VAL A 185 14.41 -5.50 8.78
C VAL A 185 14.22 -4.89 10.17
N GLU A 186 13.16 -4.15 10.34
CA GLU A 186 12.69 -3.53 11.59
C GLU A 186 11.15 -3.44 11.52
N PRO A 187 10.42 -3.36 12.63
CA PRO A 187 9.00 -3.03 12.61
C PRO A 187 8.74 -1.82 11.72
N TRP A 188 7.77 -1.93 10.81
CA TRP A 188 7.36 -0.93 9.82
C TRP A 188 8.36 -0.65 8.69
N VAL A 189 9.54 -1.30 8.66
CA VAL A 189 10.59 -1.04 7.68
C VAL A 189 10.88 -2.27 6.84
N VAL A 190 10.57 -2.19 5.56
CA VAL A 190 10.85 -3.24 4.57
C VAL A 190 12.03 -2.83 3.70
N ASP A 191 13.08 -3.64 3.67
CA ASP A 191 14.11 -3.58 2.63
C ASP A 191 13.56 -4.28 1.38
N SER A 192 13.11 -3.50 0.40
CA SER A 192 12.53 -4.06 -0.83
C SER A 192 13.51 -4.96 -1.57
N THR A 193 14.81 -4.69 -1.51
CA THR A 193 15.82 -5.47 -2.25
C THR A 193 15.85 -6.94 -1.83
N ARG A 194 15.32 -7.25 -0.65
CA ARG A 194 15.19 -8.60 -0.10
C ARG A 194 13.77 -9.16 -0.22
N CYS A 195 12.76 -8.29 -0.44
CA CYS A 195 11.36 -8.71 -0.47
C CYS A 195 11.06 -9.60 -1.68
N VAL A 196 10.44 -10.76 -1.45
CA VAL A 196 10.02 -11.67 -2.52
C VAL A 196 9.12 -10.96 -3.54
N SER A 197 8.24 -10.06 -3.10
CA SER A 197 7.38 -9.27 -3.99
C SER A 197 8.22 -8.39 -4.94
N TYR A 198 9.24 -7.70 -4.42
CA TYR A 198 10.15 -6.93 -5.25
C TYR A 198 10.96 -7.82 -6.21
N LEU A 199 11.47 -8.94 -5.72
CA LEU A 199 12.30 -9.86 -6.52
C LEU A 199 11.55 -10.46 -7.71
N THR A 200 10.23 -10.65 -7.57
CA THR A 200 9.39 -11.29 -8.58
C THR A 200 8.62 -10.31 -9.48
N ILE A 201 8.53 -9.01 -9.10
CA ILE A 201 7.75 -8.01 -9.84
C ILE A 201 8.62 -6.85 -10.32
N GLU A 202 9.39 -6.23 -9.41
CA GLU A 202 10.05 -4.95 -9.65
C GLU A 202 11.50 -5.10 -10.13
N LEU A 203 12.14 -6.22 -9.83
CA LEU A 203 13.52 -6.47 -10.22
C LEU A 203 13.60 -6.72 -11.74
N PRO A 204 14.23 -5.82 -12.54
CA PRO A 204 14.29 -5.97 -14.01
C PRO A 204 15.36 -6.97 -14.46
N LYS A 205 15.87 -7.79 -13.56
CA LYS A 205 16.96 -8.74 -13.78
C LYS A 205 16.57 -10.12 -13.27
N VAL A 206 17.42 -11.10 -13.56
CA VAL A 206 17.28 -12.44 -13.00
C VAL A 206 17.45 -12.38 -11.47
N ILE A 207 16.58 -13.06 -10.74
CA ILE A 207 16.67 -13.19 -9.29
C ILE A 207 18.05 -13.75 -8.91
N PRO A 208 18.79 -13.10 -8.00
CA PRO A 208 20.10 -13.57 -7.54
C PRO A 208 20.02 -15.02 -7.06
N GLU A 209 21.01 -15.81 -7.41
CA GLU A 209 21.01 -17.25 -7.14
C GLU A 209 20.91 -17.54 -5.64
N ALA A 210 21.58 -16.73 -4.81
CA ALA A 210 21.52 -16.84 -3.36
C ALA A 210 20.14 -16.60 -2.76
N SER A 211 19.26 -15.83 -3.45
CA SER A 211 17.91 -15.51 -2.96
C SER A 211 16.86 -16.54 -3.41
N ARG A 212 17.15 -17.37 -4.41
CA ARG A 212 16.16 -18.30 -4.99
C ARG A 212 15.60 -19.32 -4.01
N PRO A 213 16.39 -19.90 -3.09
CA PRO A 213 15.83 -20.82 -2.08
C PRO A 213 14.75 -20.18 -1.22
N ASP A 214 14.95 -18.92 -0.82
CA ASP A 214 14.02 -18.19 0.05
C ASP A 214 12.78 -17.66 -0.72
N VAL A 215 12.90 -17.45 -2.03
CA VAL A 215 11.75 -17.14 -2.90
C VAL A 215 10.83 -18.35 -3.03
N GLY A 216 11.37 -19.57 -3.00
CA GLY A 216 10.60 -20.80 -3.07
C GLY A 216 9.74 -20.90 -4.32
N SER A 217 8.47 -21.23 -4.15
CA SER A 217 7.48 -21.39 -5.22
C SER A 217 6.74 -20.09 -5.59
N HIS A 218 7.11 -18.93 -5.02
CA HIS A 218 6.49 -17.66 -5.38
C HIS A 218 6.99 -17.16 -6.74
N VAL A 219 6.08 -17.05 -7.70
CA VAL A 219 6.41 -16.63 -9.08
C VAL A 219 5.97 -15.20 -9.37
N TYR A 220 5.04 -14.65 -8.59
CA TYR A 220 4.55 -13.28 -8.74
C TYR A 220 3.99 -12.75 -7.41
N GLY A 221 4.69 -11.83 -6.77
CA GLY A 221 4.32 -11.29 -5.46
C GLY A 221 4.51 -12.28 -4.31
N CYS A 222 4.12 -11.85 -3.11
CA CYS A 222 4.22 -12.64 -1.89
C CYS A 222 3.22 -12.12 -0.86
N ASP A 223 2.45 -13.02 -0.27
CA ASP A 223 1.42 -12.69 0.73
C ASP A 223 1.79 -13.14 2.15
N ILE A 224 2.94 -13.81 2.36
CA ILE A 224 3.30 -14.46 3.63
C ILE A 224 3.09 -13.55 4.85
N CYS A 225 3.55 -12.29 4.78
CA CYS A 225 3.41 -11.36 5.90
C CYS A 225 1.97 -10.88 6.16
N GLN A 226 1.08 -11.04 5.18
CA GLN A 226 -0.36 -10.82 5.30
C GLN A 226 -1.06 -12.10 5.78
N ASP A 227 -0.68 -13.28 5.24
CA ASP A 227 -1.25 -14.58 5.60
C ASP A 227 -1.13 -14.89 7.09
N VAL A 228 0.03 -14.57 7.70
CA VAL A 228 0.29 -14.84 9.12
C VAL A 228 -0.23 -13.75 10.06
N CYS A 229 -0.79 -12.66 9.51
CA CYS A 229 -1.31 -11.58 10.33
C CYS A 229 -2.62 -12.03 11.00
N PRO A 230 -2.76 -11.84 12.32
CA PRO A 230 -3.95 -12.29 13.05
C PRO A 230 -5.19 -11.41 12.84
N TRP A 231 -5.02 -10.29 12.15
CA TRP A 231 -6.08 -9.33 11.84
C TRP A 231 -6.78 -9.62 10.53
#